data_4430df6605527ed207ac69c65fe53d9b
#
_entry.id   4430df6605527ed207ac69c65fe53d9b
#
_cell.length_a   1.000
_cell.length_b   1.000
_cell.length_c   1.000
_cell.angle_alpha   90.00
_cell.angle_beta   90.00
_cell.angle_gamma   90.00
#
_symmetry.space_group_name_H-M   'P 1'
#
loop_
_entity.id
_entity.type
_entity.pdbx_description
1 polymer ?
#
loop_
_entity_poly.entity_id
_entity_poly.type
_entity_poly.pdbx_seq_one_letter_code
_entity_poly.pdbx_strand_id
1 'polypeptide(L)' 'MLDTVDFESRLREIIAAHLAMEGPLLPILHAVQHEWGHVPEPAIPVIAEALNLGRAEVHGVVSFY' A
#
# COMPACT_ATOMS: atom_id res chain seq x y z
N MET A 1 -17.87 -1.16 7.94
CA MET A 1 -16.79 -2.01 8.47
C MET A 1 -16.02 -2.65 7.32
N LEU A 2 -14.70 -2.58 7.38
CA LEU A 2 -13.86 -3.18 6.35
C LEU A 2 -13.81 -4.69 6.53
N ASP A 3 -14.27 -5.41 5.52
CA ASP A 3 -14.08 -6.84 5.45
C ASP A 3 -12.61 -7.07 5.08
N THR A 4 -11.90 -7.91 5.82
CA THR A 4 -10.48 -8.18 5.59
C THR A 4 -10.22 -8.67 4.16
N VAL A 5 -11.11 -9.52 3.64
CA VAL A 5 -10.98 -10.05 2.28
C VAL A 5 -11.15 -8.94 1.25
N ASP A 6 -12.16 -8.09 1.42
CA ASP A 6 -12.41 -6.98 0.49
C ASP A 6 -11.28 -5.96 0.55
N PHE A 7 -10.78 -5.66 1.74
CA PHE A 7 -9.66 -4.75 1.90
C PHE A 7 -8.41 -5.28 1.19
N GLU A 8 -8.07 -6.52 1.44
CA GLU A 8 -6.87 -7.12 0.85
C GLU A 8 -6.99 -7.23 -0.66
N SER A 9 -8.15 -7.63 -1.17
CA SER A 9 -8.42 -7.70 -2.61
C SER A 9 -8.23 -6.34 -3.27
N ARG A 10 -8.84 -5.32 -2.68
CA ARG A 10 -8.75 -3.97 -3.23
C ARG A 10 -7.32 -3.46 -3.18
N LEU A 11 -6.62 -3.74 -2.08
CA LEU A 11 -5.23 -3.33 -1.93
C LEU A 11 -4.35 -3.97 -3.00
N ARG A 12 -4.55 -5.26 -3.27
CA ARG A 12 -3.78 -5.97 -4.30
C ARG A 12 -4.08 -5.43 -5.69
N GLU A 13 -5.31 -5.02 -5.96
CA GLU A 13 -5.67 -4.36 -7.23
C GLU A 13 -4.89 -3.06 -7.39
N ILE A 14 -4.84 -2.25 -6.34
CA ILE A 14 -4.11 -0.98 -6.35
C ILE A 14 -2.63 -1.24 -6.61
N ILE A 15 -2.05 -2.19 -5.89
CA ILE A 15 -0.64 -2.53 -6.06
C ILE A 15 -0.38 -2.99 -7.50
N ALA A 16 -1.20 -3.89 -8.01
CA ALA A 16 -1.02 -4.43 -9.36
C ALA A 16 -1.08 -3.33 -10.42
N ALA A 17 -1.94 -2.35 -10.22
CA ALA A 17 -2.09 -1.25 -11.18
C ALA A 17 -0.84 -0.37 -11.27
N HIS A 18 0.01 -0.41 -10.24
CA HIS A 18 1.17 0.48 -10.17
C HIS A 18 2.51 -0.25 -10.25
N LEU A 19 2.51 -1.59 -10.24
CA LEU A 19 3.77 -2.36 -10.20
C LEU A 19 4.69 -2.11 -11.39
N ALA A 20 4.14 -1.80 -12.54
CA ALA A 20 4.92 -1.55 -13.74
C ALA A 20 5.56 -0.17 -13.75
N MET A 21 5.18 0.70 -12.84
CA MET A 21 5.73 2.05 -12.76
C MET A 21 7.10 2.03 -12.13
N GLU A 22 7.96 2.94 -12.56
CA GLU A 22 9.22 3.15 -11.90
C GLU A 22 8.96 3.83 -10.57
N GLY A 23 9.54 3.28 -9.47
CA GLY A 23 9.31 3.81 -8.14
C GLY A 23 7.85 3.76 -7.72
N PRO A 24 7.23 2.57 -7.68
CA PRO A 24 5.77 2.47 -7.48
C PRO A 24 5.30 2.72 -6.05
N LEU A 25 6.20 2.82 -5.07
CA LEU A 25 5.80 2.93 -3.67
C LEU A 25 4.95 4.17 -3.39
N LEU A 26 5.40 5.35 -3.79
CA LEU A 26 4.65 6.59 -3.54
C LEU A 26 3.31 6.62 -4.26
N PRO A 27 3.23 6.26 -5.55
CA PRO A 27 1.93 6.17 -6.22
C PRO A 27 0.98 5.19 -5.54
N ILE A 28 1.48 4.05 -5.04
CA ILE A 28 0.66 3.08 -4.33
C ILE A 28 0.14 3.70 -3.03
N LEU A 29 1.00 4.36 -2.26
CA LEU A 29 0.59 4.98 -1.00
C LEU A 29 -0.44 6.08 -1.23
N HIS A 30 -0.28 6.86 -2.29
CA HIS A 30 -1.26 7.89 -2.66
C HIS A 30 -2.62 7.26 -2.99
N ALA A 31 -2.62 6.19 -3.77
CA ALA A 31 -3.85 5.51 -4.15
C ALA A 31 -4.53 4.88 -2.93
N VAL A 32 -3.76 4.30 -2.03
CA VAL A 32 -4.27 3.71 -0.80
C VAL A 32 -4.89 4.80 0.08
N GLN A 33 -4.20 5.92 0.23
CA GLN A 33 -4.71 7.04 1.02
C GLN A 33 -5.99 7.60 0.41
N HIS A 34 -6.07 7.67 -0.90
CA HIS A 34 -7.27 8.14 -1.58
C HIS A 34 -8.45 7.19 -1.36
N GLU A 35 -8.18 5.89 -1.37
CA GLU A 35 -9.22 4.88 -1.22
C GLU A 35 -9.79 4.84 0.20
N TRP A 36 -8.94 4.93 1.22
CA TRP A 36 -9.35 4.75 2.61
C TRP A 36 -9.20 5.99 3.50
N GLY A 37 -8.76 7.10 2.94
CA GLY A 37 -8.55 8.34 3.68
C GLY A 37 -7.25 8.38 4.47
N HIS A 38 -6.53 7.27 4.57
CA HIS A 38 -5.23 7.14 5.24
C HIS A 38 -4.60 5.84 4.76
N VAL A 39 -3.39 5.56 5.22
CA VAL A 39 -2.74 4.28 4.93
C VAL A 39 -2.96 3.37 6.14
N PRO A 40 -3.87 2.39 6.04
CA PRO A 40 -4.12 1.47 7.17
C PRO A 40 -2.87 0.66 7.50
N GLU A 41 -2.64 0.41 8.79
CA GLU A 41 -1.50 -0.40 9.23
C GLU A 41 -1.38 -1.75 8.50
N PRO A 42 -2.48 -2.51 8.35
CA PRO A 42 -2.39 -3.80 7.66
C PRO A 42 -1.94 -3.72 6.21
N ALA A 43 -1.98 -2.54 5.59
CA ALA A 43 -1.52 -2.38 4.22
C ALA A 43 0.01 -2.45 4.11
N ILE A 44 0.71 -2.05 5.18
CA ILE A 44 2.16 -1.93 5.15
C ILE A 44 2.87 -3.24 4.81
N PRO A 45 2.61 -4.36 5.53
CA PRO A 45 3.29 -5.61 5.19
C PRO A 45 2.93 -6.14 3.79
N VAL A 46 1.71 -5.90 3.33
CA VAL A 46 1.30 -6.35 2.00
C VAL A 46 2.06 -5.57 0.92
N ILE A 47 2.16 -4.26 1.08
CA ILE A 47 2.90 -3.42 0.15
C ILE A 47 4.39 -3.78 0.17
N ALA A 48 4.96 -3.94 1.36
CA ALA A 48 6.37 -4.28 1.51
C ALA A 48 6.69 -5.59 0.81
N GLU A 49 5.87 -6.60 1.01
CA GLU A 49 6.07 -7.89 0.36
C GLU A 49 5.96 -7.79 -1.16
N ALA A 50 4.94 -7.08 -1.64
CA ALA A 50 4.71 -6.93 -3.07
C ALA A 50 5.85 -6.21 -3.78
N LEU A 51 6.49 -5.26 -3.11
CA LEU A 51 7.58 -4.47 -3.68
C LEU A 51 8.96 -4.98 -3.28
N ASN A 52 9.01 -6.06 -2.51
CA ASN A 52 10.26 -6.62 -2.00
C ASN A 52 11.05 -5.59 -1.19
N LEU A 53 10.36 -4.86 -0.34
CA LEU A 53 10.94 -3.88 0.57
C LEU A 53 10.80 -4.34 2.01
N GLY A 54 11.61 -3.76 2.90
CA GLY A 54 11.44 -4.00 4.31
C GLY A 54 10.22 -3.26 4.85
N ARG A 55 9.54 -3.83 5.84
CA ARG A 55 8.40 -3.16 6.48
C ARG A 55 8.81 -1.81 7.05
N ALA A 56 10.02 -1.75 7.63
CA ALA A 56 10.52 -0.51 8.21
C ALA A 56 10.68 0.59 7.17
N GLU A 57 11.08 0.20 5.95
CA GLU A 57 11.21 1.16 4.85
C GLU A 57 9.86 1.75 4.48
N VAL A 58 8.86 0.88 4.31
CA VAL A 58 7.52 1.33 3.94
C VAL A 58 6.93 2.17 5.07
N HIS A 59 7.07 1.72 6.32
CA HIS A 59 6.57 2.43 7.48
C HIS A 59 7.22 3.81 7.61
N GLY A 60 8.52 3.89 7.35
CA GLY A 60 9.24 5.15 7.38
C GLY A 60 8.68 6.15 6.38
N VAL A 61 8.38 5.71 5.17
CA VAL A 61 7.80 6.58 4.15
C VAL A 61 6.40 7.02 4.55
N VAL A 62 5.59 6.11 5.07
CA VAL A 62 4.24 6.43 5.52
C VAL A 62 4.27 7.47 6.63
N SER A 63 5.25 7.39 7.53
CA SER A 63 5.37 8.33 8.65
C SER A 63 5.67 9.76 8.21
N PHE A 64 6.18 9.95 7.00
CA PHE A 64 6.46 11.28 6.47
C PHE A 64 5.26 11.90 5.75
N TYR A 65 4.19 11.16 5.67
CA TYR A 65 2.97 11.64 5.06
C TYR A 65 2.06 12.38 6.07
#